data_5a9272b57d8eec2461854fbc0a1207c0
#
_entry.id   5a9272b57d8eec2461854fbc0a1207c0
#
_cell.length_a   1.000
_cell.length_b   1.000
_cell.length_c   1.000
_cell.angle_alpha   90.00
_cell.angle_beta   90.00
_cell.angle_gamma   90.00
#
_symmetry.space_group_name_H-M   'P 1'
#
loop_
_entity.id
_entity.type
_entity.pdbx_description
1 polymer ?
#
loop_
_entity_poly.entity_id
_entity_poly.type
_entity_poly.pdbx_seq_one_letter_code
_entity_poly.pdbx_strand_id
1 'polypeptide(L)'
;MATWLKQSTAVDIALGPFLDETDGKTAETALTLSQSDIRLKKNGGAWAQKNDSSSATHEENGWYEVSLNATDTNTLGILVVACHESGALPAWREFLVVPANVYDSVVSGSDYLQVDSYQIAGSTTAASNQSTAALTMQTGTVDTGGASATTTMFETSSITEATADHYIGKRVYFTSGVLQYQGSKITDYALNSGRGRFTVETLTDAPSNADAFIIV
;
A
#
# COMPACT_ATOMS: atom_id res chain seq x y z
N MET A 1 -3.35 -23.86 -10.89
CA MET A 1 -3.51 -22.58 -10.15
C MET A 1 -2.86 -21.52 -11.03
N ALA A 2 -3.56 -20.44 -11.35
CA ALA A 2 -2.98 -19.36 -12.16
C ALA A 2 -1.84 -18.67 -11.37
N THR A 3 -0.71 -18.43 -12.03
CA THR A 3 0.38 -17.63 -11.45
C THR A 3 -0.01 -16.16 -11.46
N TRP A 4 0.26 -15.43 -10.40
CA TRP A 4 -0.03 -14.00 -10.33
C TRP A 4 1.04 -13.20 -11.04
N LEU A 5 0.59 -12.18 -11.78
CA LEU A 5 1.46 -11.18 -12.43
C LEU A 5 1.10 -9.79 -11.91
N LYS A 6 2.12 -8.96 -11.77
CA LYS A 6 1.95 -7.55 -11.39
C LYS A 6 1.50 -6.72 -12.59
N GLN A 7 0.44 -5.94 -12.43
CA GLN A 7 -0.05 -5.04 -13.48
C GLN A 7 1.03 -4.08 -13.97
N SER A 8 1.04 -3.86 -15.29
CA SER A 8 1.94 -2.91 -15.99
C SER A 8 3.42 -3.12 -15.66
N THR A 9 3.84 -4.38 -15.50
CA THR A 9 5.22 -4.75 -15.18
C THR A 9 5.71 -5.78 -16.19
N ALA A 10 6.92 -5.59 -16.70
CA ALA A 10 7.55 -6.58 -17.56
C ALA A 10 7.89 -7.86 -16.77
N VAL A 11 7.72 -9.03 -17.42
CA VAL A 11 7.94 -10.32 -16.80
C VAL A 11 8.24 -11.38 -17.85
N ASP A 12 9.12 -12.32 -17.53
CA ASP A 12 9.35 -13.50 -18.32
C ASP A 12 8.49 -14.64 -17.78
N ILE A 13 7.84 -15.39 -18.67
CA ILE A 13 6.98 -16.50 -18.34
C ILE A 13 7.41 -17.75 -19.12
N ALA A 14 7.24 -18.92 -18.52
CA ALA A 14 7.43 -20.17 -19.23
C ALA A 14 6.14 -20.57 -19.94
N LEU A 15 6.22 -20.87 -21.24
CA LEU A 15 5.14 -21.40 -22.08
C LEU A 15 5.54 -22.76 -22.64
N GLY A 16 4.63 -23.73 -22.59
CA GLY A 16 4.92 -25.10 -23.02
C GLY A 16 4.34 -26.16 -22.07
N PRO A 17 4.79 -27.44 -22.15
CA PRO A 17 5.75 -27.91 -23.15
C PRO A 17 5.14 -27.98 -24.56
N PHE A 18 5.91 -27.59 -25.56
CA PHE A 18 5.60 -27.85 -26.95
C PHE A 18 6.04 -29.27 -27.32
N LEU A 19 5.15 -30.03 -27.89
CA LEU A 19 5.40 -31.43 -28.30
C LEU A 19 5.18 -31.54 -29.79
N ASP A 20 5.91 -32.42 -30.42
CA ASP A 20 5.76 -32.78 -31.84
C ASP A 20 4.30 -33.13 -32.16
N GLU A 21 3.73 -32.54 -33.20
CA GLU A 21 2.33 -32.77 -33.59
C GLU A 21 2.09 -34.16 -34.13
N THR A 22 3.13 -34.88 -34.57
CA THR A 22 3.01 -36.19 -35.17
C THR A 22 2.91 -37.31 -34.13
N ASP A 23 3.69 -37.25 -33.06
CA ASP A 23 3.71 -38.26 -32.02
C ASP A 23 3.14 -37.84 -30.66
N GLY A 24 2.95 -36.54 -30.45
CA GLY A 24 2.37 -35.93 -29.23
C GLY A 24 3.18 -36.14 -27.95
N LYS A 25 4.44 -36.52 -28.04
CA LYS A 25 5.30 -36.85 -26.89
C LYS A 25 6.74 -36.35 -27.00
N THR A 26 7.28 -36.23 -28.20
CA THR A 26 8.64 -35.71 -28.40
C THR A 26 8.65 -34.21 -28.17
N ALA A 27 9.57 -33.75 -27.31
CA ALA A 27 9.64 -32.31 -27.02
C ALA A 27 10.23 -31.53 -28.22
N GLU A 28 9.57 -30.47 -28.62
CA GLU A 28 10.04 -29.56 -29.66
C GLU A 28 11.02 -28.54 -29.04
N THR A 29 12.29 -28.64 -29.42
CA THR A 29 13.38 -27.85 -28.82
C THR A 29 13.96 -26.78 -29.76
N ALA A 30 13.52 -26.75 -31.01
CA ALA A 30 14.07 -25.90 -32.06
C ALA A 30 13.03 -24.99 -32.74
N LEU A 31 11.86 -24.75 -32.09
CA LEU A 31 10.86 -23.87 -32.62
C LEU A 31 11.34 -22.40 -32.65
N THR A 32 10.97 -21.69 -33.69
CA THR A 32 11.19 -20.25 -33.79
C THR A 32 9.87 -19.53 -33.47
N LEU A 33 9.66 -19.21 -32.19
CA LEU A 33 8.43 -18.55 -31.72
C LEU A 33 8.64 -17.05 -31.73
N SER A 34 8.18 -16.40 -32.81
CA SER A 34 8.29 -14.94 -32.96
C SER A 34 7.21 -14.19 -32.17
N GLN A 35 7.31 -12.86 -32.14
CA GLN A 35 6.28 -12.01 -31.53
C GLN A 35 4.87 -12.33 -32.05
N SER A 36 4.70 -12.56 -33.36
CA SER A 36 3.41 -12.78 -34.00
C SER A 36 2.73 -14.09 -33.61
N ASP A 37 3.52 -15.08 -33.24
CA ASP A 37 3.03 -16.43 -32.91
C ASP A 37 2.46 -16.49 -31.48
N ILE A 38 2.91 -15.59 -30.61
CA ILE A 38 2.42 -15.45 -29.24
C ILE A 38 1.18 -14.55 -29.20
N ARG A 39 0.06 -15.14 -28.83
CA ARG A 39 -1.25 -14.48 -28.78
C ARG A 39 -1.70 -14.29 -27.35
N LEU A 40 -2.19 -13.11 -27.04
CA LEU A 40 -2.70 -12.72 -25.73
C LEU A 40 -4.21 -12.48 -25.77
N LYS A 41 -4.91 -12.94 -24.74
CA LYS A 41 -6.30 -12.59 -24.47
C LYS A 41 -6.41 -12.00 -23.07
N LYS A 42 -6.68 -10.71 -22.99
CA LYS A 42 -6.73 -9.97 -21.72
C LYS A 42 -8.16 -9.87 -21.21
N ASN A 43 -8.43 -10.45 -20.04
CA ASN A 43 -9.71 -10.36 -19.33
C ASN A 43 -10.94 -10.57 -20.23
N GLY A 44 -10.92 -11.61 -21.06
CA GLY A 44 -12.03 -11.95 -21.96
C GLY A 44 -12.13 -11.10 -23.24
N GLY A 45 -11.22 -10.14 -23.46
CA GLY A 45 -11.17 -9.31 -24.68
C GLY A 45 -10.80 -10.09 -25.94
N ALA A 46 -10.54 -9.39 -27.04
CA ALA A 46 -10.10 -10.00 -28.30
C ALA A 46 -8.67 -10.56 -28.20
N TRP A 47 -8.38 -11.59 -28.99
CA TRP A 47 -7.02 -12.06 -29.18
C TRP A 47 -6.16 -11.03 -29.90
N ALA A 48 -5.01 -10.71 -29.36
CA ALA A 48 -4.02 -9.81 -29.97
C ALA A 48 -2.62 -10.43 -29.91
N GLN A 49 -1.74 -9.99 -30.78
CA GLN A 49 -0.32 -10.28 -30.70
C GLN A 49 0.27 -9.67 -29.44
N LYS A 50 1.28 -10.30 -28.81
CA LYS A 50 1.99 -9.67 -27.68
C LYS A 50 2.67 -8.37 -28.13
N ASN A 51 2.81 -7.42 -27.21
CA ASN A 51 3.42 -6.12 -27.51
C ASN A 51 4.96 -6.17 -27.43
N ASP A 52 5.50 -6.99 -26.54
CA ASP A 52 6.94 -7.22 -26.50
C ASP A 52 7.45 -7.80 -27.81
N SER A 53 8.52 -7.23 -28.39
CA SER A 53 9.01 -7.56 -29.73
C SER A 53 9.97 -8.76 -29.78
N SER A 54 10.41 -9.26 -28.65
CA SER A 54 11.36 -10.39 -28.61
C SER A 54 10.71 -11.70 -29.06
N SER A 55 11.51 -12.59 -29.63
CA SER A 55 11.12 -13.98 -29.81
C SER A 55 11.26 -14.75 -28.50
N ALA A 56 10.52 -15.86 -28.38
CA ALA A 56 10.71 -16.74 -27.23
C ALA A 56 12.03 -17.50 -27.34
N THR A 57 12.60 -17.85 -26.18
CA THR A 57 13.88 -18.59 -26.08
C THR A 57 13.61 -19.98 -25.51
N HIS A 58 14.11 -21.04 -26.20
CA HIS A 58 14.01 -22.38 -25.65
C HIS A 58 14.81 -22.50 -24.36
N GLU A 59 14.22 -23.09 -23.33
CA GLU A 59 14.87 -23.38 -22.05
C GLU A 59 15.21 -24.87 -21.92
N GLU A 60 14.19 -25.70 -21.75
CA GLU A 60 14.38 -27.15 -21.52
C GLU A 60 13.13 -27.92 -21.94
N ASN A 61 13.29 -29.09 -22.55
CA ASN A 61 12.24 -30.09 -22.77
C ASN A 61 10.95 -29.52 -23.39
N GLY A 62 11.09 -28.67 -24.41
CA GLY A 62 9.94 -28.02 -25.07
C GLY A 62 9.34 -26.82 -24.32
N TRP A 63 9.95 -26.41 -23.23
CA TRP A 63 9.58 -25.17 -22.56
C TRP A 63 10.33 -23.98 -23.15
N TYR A 64 9.63 -22.88 -23.32
CA TYR A 64 10.16 -21.64 -23.87
C TYR A 64 9.88 -20.48 -22.92
N GLU A 65 10.90 -19.65 -22.68
CA GLU A 65 10.74 -18.37 -22.02
C GLU A 65 10.13 -17.35 -22.99
N VAL A 66 9.07 -16.72 -22.58
CA VAL A 66 8.36 -15.66 -23.33
C VAL A 66 8.40 -14.37 -22.51
N SER A 67 9.08 -13.35 -23.05
CA SER A 67 9.06 -12.02 -22.43
C SER A 67 7.77 -11.30 -22.74
N LEU A 68 7.16 -10.73 -21.70
CA LEU A 68 6.02 -9.83 -21.77
C LEU A 68 6.44 -8.47 -21.25
N ASN A 69 6.03 -7.38 -21.91
CA ASN A 69 6.31 -6.03 -21.42
C ASN A 69 5.14 -5.45 -20.60
N ALA A 70 5.32 -4.23 -20.07
CA ALA A 70 4.31 -3.55 -19.27
C ALA A 70 2.96 -3.35 -19.99
N THR A 71 2.95 -3.25 -21.33
CA THR A 71 1.72 -3.16 -22.13
C THR A 71 1.01 -4.51 -22.16
N ASP A 72 1.74 -5.62 -22.19
CA ASP A 72 1.15 -6.96 -22.21
C ASP A 72 0.42 -7.27 -20.91
N THR A 73 0.93 -6.80 -19.79
CA THR A 73 0.38 -7.02 -18.44
C THR A 73 -0.51 -5.87 -17.92
N ASN A 74 -0.90 -4.90 -18.75
CA ASN A 74 -1.58 -3.67 -18.29
C ASN A 74 -3.05 -3.84 -17.87
N THR A 75 -3.68 -4.96 -18.18
CA THR A 75 -5.12 -5.19 -17.95
C THR A 75 -5.31 -6.16 -16.77
N LEU A 76 -6.04 -5.71 -15.75
CA LEU A 76 -6.38 -6.56 -14.60
C LEU A 76 -7.28 -7.73 -15.00
N GLY A 77 -7.15 -8.84 -14.27
CA GLY A 77 -7.93 -10.05 -14.48
C GLY A 77 -7.14 -11.14 -15.20
N ILE A 78 -7.83 -12.05 -15.86
CA ILE A 78 -7.22 -13.23 -16.50
C ILE A 78 -6.47 -12.82 -17.77
N LEU A 79 -5.20 -13.18 -17.86
CA LEU A 79 -4.38 -13.11 -19.07
C LEU A 79 -4.16 -14.54 -19.56
N VAL A 80 -4.67 -14.85 -20.75
CA VAL A 80 -4.36 -16.10 -21.45
C VAL A 80 -3.23 -15.80 -22.44
N VAL A 81 -2.15 -16.57 -22.35
CA VAL A 81 -1.06 -16.58 -23.32
C VAL A 81 -1.12 -17.88 -24.09
N ALA A 82 -1.17 -17.81 -25.40
CA ALA A 82 -1.25 -19.00 -26.26
C ALA A 82 -0.34 -18.85 -27.47
N CYS A 83 0.19 -20.00 -27.90
CA CYS A 83 0.97 -20.12 -29.12
C CYS A 83 0.56 -21.37 -29.87
N HIS A 84 0.48 -21.24 -31.20
CA HIS A 84 0.32 -22.35 -32.13
C HIS A 84 1.34 -22.19 -33.25
N GLU A 85 2.33 -23.03 -33.25
CA GLU A 85 3.38 -23.07 -34.26
C GLU A 85 3.34 -24.38 -35.04
N SER A 86 3.65 -24.31 -36.34
CA SER A 86 3.63 -25.48 -37.20
C SER A 86 4.66 -26.52 -36.74
N GLY A 87 4.27 -27.79 -36.73
CA GLY A 87 5.09 -28.91 -36.27
C GLY A 87 4.95 -29.21 -34.77
N ALA A 88 4.26 -28.33 -34.03
CA ALA A 88 4.08 -28.54 -32.61
C ALA A 88 2.60 -28.46 -32.18
N LEU A 89 2.23 -29.23 -31.17
CA LEU A 89 0.96 -29.08 -30.50
C LEU A 89 0.86 -27.69 -29.84
N PRO A 90 -0.33 -27.05 -29.91
CA PRO A 90 -0.50 -25.72 -29.32
C PRO A 90 -0.32 -25.75 -27.80
N ALA A 91 0.35 -24.72 -27.27
CA ALA A 91 0.54 -24.53 -25.85
C ALA A 91 -0.15 -23.24 -25.38
N TRP A 92 -0.69 -23.26 -24.17
CA TRP A 92 -1.25 -22.08 -23.54
C TRP A 92 -1.11 -22.11 -22.01
N ARG A 93 -1.10 -20.91 -21.40
CA ARG A 93 -1.14 -20.76 -19.95
C ARG A 93 -2.03 -19.59 -19.56
N GLU A 94 -2.58 -19.67 -18.35
CA GLU A 94 -3.39 -18.61 -17.73
C GLU A 94 -2.68 -18.01 -16.54
N PHE A 95 -2.74 -16.70 -16.47
CA PHE A 95 -2.17 -15.89 -15.40
C PHE A 95 -3.26 -14.98 -14.84
N LEU A 96 -3.13 -14.58 -13.57
CA LEU A 96 -3.97 -13.56 -12.97
C LEU A 96 -3.16 -12.27 -12.83
N VAL A 97 -3.52 -11.25 -13.59
CA VAL A 97 -2.94 -9.91 -13.45
C VAL A 97 -3.64 -9.17 -12.31
N VAL A 98 -2.89 -8.80 -11.30
CA VAL A 98 -3.40 -8.12 -10.09
C VAL A 98 -2.81 -6.70 -9.97
N PRO A 99 -3.49 -5.78 -9.25
CA PRO A 99 -2.94 -4.45 -8.97
C PRO A 99 -1.57 -4.53 -8.30
N ALA A 100 -0.71 -3.53 -8.56
CA ALA A 100 0.66 -3.53 -8.06
C ALA A 100 0.72 -3.62 -6.52
N ASN A 101 -0.11 -2.85 -5.81
CA ASN A 101 -0.17 -2.89 -4.34
C ASN A 101 -0.58 -4.25 -3.78
N VAL A 102 -1.48 -4.97 -4.47
CA VAL A 102 -1.88 -6.34 -4.08
C VAL A 102 -0.73 -7.31 -4.31
N TYR A 103 -0.06 -7.24 -5.47
CA TYR A 103 1.09 -8.08 -5.78
C TYR A 103 2.22 -7.86 -4.79
N ASP A 104 2.56 -6.59 -4.53
CA ASP A 104 3.67 -6.22 -3.67
C ASP A 104 3.43 -6.62 -2.21
N SER A 105 2.19 -6.59 -1.74
CA SER A 105 1.86 -7.00 -0.37
C SER A 105 1.74 -8.52 -0.21
N VAL A 106 1.16 -9.24 -1.19
CA VAL A 106 0.78 -10.65 -1.04
C VAL A 106 1.81 -11.61 -1.65
N VAL A 107 2.44 -11.21 -2.77
CA VAL A 107 3.40 -12.05 -3.51
C VAL A 107 4.84 -11.68 -3.20
N SER A 108 5.21 -10.40 -3.33
CA SER A 108 6.58 -9.93 -3.04
C SER A 108 6.84 -9.77 -1.53
N GLY A 109 5.81 -9.47 -0.72
CA GLY A 109 5.97 -9.14 0.69
C GLY A 109 6.72 -7.82 0.93
N SER A 110 6.80 -6.95 -0.10
CA SER A 110 7.60 -5.71 -0.07
C SER A 110 6.79 -4.47 0.36
N ASP A 111 5.47 -4.59 0.49
CA ASP A 111 4.59 -3.47 0.87
C ASP A 111 3.41 -3.98 1.73
N TYR A 112 2.74 -3.06 2.43
CA TYR A 112 1.51 -3.37 3.17
C TYR A 112 0.30 -3.24 2.25
N LEU A 113 -0.67 -4.17 2.38
CA LEU A 113 -1.94 -4.07 1.66
C LEU A 113 -2.70 -2.83 2.16
N GLN A 114 -2.81 -1.81 1.32
CA GLN A 114 -3.62 -0.64 1.62
C GLN A 114 -5.10 -0.99 1.45
N VAL A 115 -5.85 -0.88 2.53
CA VAL A 115 -7.30 -1.11 2.54
C VAL A 115 -7.99 0.19 2.90
N ASP A 116 -8.85 0.69 2.02
CA ASP A 116 -9.75 1.79 2.33
C ASP A 116 -10.93 1.26 3.16
N SER A 117 -11.04 1.72 4.40
CA SER A 117 -12.11 1.30 5.30
C SER A 117 -13.37 2.13 5.08
N TYR A 118 -14.19 1.71 4.12
CA TYR A 118 -15.48 2.36 3.84
C TYR A 118 -16.51 2.13 4.97
N GLN A 119 -16.44 0.99 5.65
CA GLN A 119 -17.34 0.65 6.77
C GLN A 119 -16.56 0.04 7.94
N ILE A 120 -16.92 0.46 9.15
CA ILE A 120 -16.48 -0.18 10.40
C ILE A 120 -17.72 -0.82 11.03
N ALA A 121 -17.69 -2.12 11.28
CA ALA A 121 -18.82 -2.88 11.81
C ALA A 121 -20.14 -2.64 11.02
N GLY A 122 -20.05 -2.51 9.69
CA GLY A 122 -21.19 -2.25 8.82
C GLY A 122 -21.68 -0.80 8.80
N SER A 123 -21.00 0.14 9.44
CA SER A 123 -21.39 1.56 9.52
C SER A 123 -20.40 2.46 8.77
N THR A 124 -20.90 3.17 7.74
CA THR A 124 -20.14 4.23 7.04
C THR A 124 -19.92 5.45 7.94
N THR A 125 -20.87 5.75 8.83
CA THR A 125 -20.77 6.85 9.80
C THR A 125 -19.64 6.57 10.80
N ALA A 126 -19.46 5.33 11.26
CA ALA A 126 -18.38 4.97 12.16
C ALA A 126 -17.00 5.15 11.49
N ALA A 127 -16.84 4.79 10.21
CA ALA A 127 -15.63 5.01 9.45
C ALA A 127 -15.31 6.51 9.28
N SER A 128 -16.32 7.32 8.92
CA SER A 128 -16.19 8.78 8.81
C SER A 128 -15.83 9.43 10.14
N ASN A 129 -16.46 9.01 11.24
CA ASN A 129 -16.16 9.53 12.58
C ASN A 129 -14.74 9.18 13.01
N GLN A 130 -14.24 7.97 12.71
CA GLN A 130 -12.87 7.60 13.01
C GLN A 130 -11.86 8.43 12.21
N SER A 131 -12.11 8.64 10.91
CA SER A 131 -11.28 9.51 10.08
C SER A 131 -11.26 10.94 10.60
N THR A 132 -12.43 11.51 10.94
CA THR A 132 -12.55 12.87 11.49
C THR A 132 -11.84 12.97 12.84
N ALA A 133 -12.01 12.00 13.73
CA ALA A 133 -11.33 11.98 15.02
C ALA A 133 -9.81 11.93 14.86
N ALA A 134 -9.30 11.09 13.93
CA ALA A 134 -7.88 11.01 13.66
C ALA A 134 -7.30 12.32 13.10
N LEU A 135 -8.05 13.01 12.22
CA LEU A 135 -7.64 14.29 11.64
C LEU A 135 -7.70 15.48 12.62
N THR A 136 -8.53 15.39 13.67
CA THR A 136 -8.69 16.47 14.65
C THR A 136 -7.82 16.29 15.88
N MET A 137 -7.28 15.10 16.12
CA MET A 137 -6.33 14.85 17.20
C MET A 137 -4.96 15.46 16.90
N GLN A 138 -4.47 16.28 17.82
CA GLN A 138 -3.09 16.75 17.79
C GLN A 138 -2.28 16.05 18.86
N THR A 139 -1.08 15.59 18.49
CA THR A 139 -0.13 14.96 19.41
C THR A 139 1.00 15.90 19.74
N GLY A 140 1.55 15.79 20.94
CA GLY A 140 2.72 16.55 21.34
C GLY A 140 3.43 15.93 22.54
N THR A 141 4.56 16.53 22.86
CA THR A 141 5.33 16.22 24.08
C THR A 141 5.55 17.49 24.88
N VAL A 142 5.52 17.38 26.19
CA VAL A 142 5.85 18.49 27.09
C VAL A 142 7.30 18.90 26.90
N ASP A 143 7.54 20.19 26.79
CA ASP A 143 8.88 20.78 26.66
C ASP A 143 9.11 21.80 27.78
N THR A 144 9.95 21.47 28.72
CA THR A 144 10.31 22.34 29.86
C THR A 144 11.52 23.25 29.58
N GLY A 145 11.99 23.31 28.33
CA GLY A 145 13.13 24.15 27.93
C GLY A 145 12.80 25.67 27.90
N GLY A 146 11.53 26.05 27.87
CA GLY A 146 11.05 27.44 27.99
C GLY A 146 10.69 27.81 29.43
N ALA A 147 9.61 27.20 29.93
CA ALA A 147 9.17 27.35 31.31
C ALA A 147 8.94 25.98 31.97
N SER A 148 9.18 25.91 33.27
CA SER A 148 8.86 24.71 34.04
C SER A 148 7.33 24.48 34.03
N ALA A 149 6.93 23.24 33.78
CA ALA A 149 5.52 22.88 33.89
C ALA A 149 5.03 22.96 35.35
N THR A 150 3.76 23.23 35.50
CA THR A 150 3.06 23.26 36.78
C THR A 150 1.80 22.40 36.70
N THR A 151 1.05 22.29 37.76
CA THR A 151 -0.24 21.58 37.74
C THR A 151 -1.32 22.27 36.91
N THR A 152 -1.08 23.49 36.41
CA THR A 152 -2.06 24.27 35.62
C THR A 152 -1.49 24.78 34.30
N MET A 153 -0.23 24.54 34.01
CA MET A 153 0.41 25.05 32.79
C MET A 153 1.54 24.14 32.33
N PHE A 154 1.66 23.98 31.02
CA PHE A 154 2.80 23.35 30.36
C PHE A 154 3.07 23.97 28.99
N GLU A 155 4.29 23.79 28.49
CA GLU A 155 4.69 24.20 27.15
C GLU A 155 5.05 22.97 26.29
N THR A 156 5.00 23.16 24.98
CA THR A 156 5.44 22.19 23.98
C THR A 156 6.03 22.88 22.77
N SER A 157 7.09 22.31 22.21
CA SER A 157 7.65 22.70 20.91
C SER A 157 6.98 21.95 19.74
N SER A 158 6.14 20.95 20.02
CA SER A 158 5.44 20.17 19.01
C SER A 158 4.25 20.90 18.37
N ILE A 159 3.70 21.90 19.06
CA ILE A 159 2.55 22.69 18.62
C ILE A 159 2.93 24.17 18.64
N THR A 160 2.91 24.79 17.46
CA THR A 160 3.37 26.17 17.25
C THR A 160 2.30 27.04 16.59
N GLU A 161 1.02 26.77 16.87
CA GLU A 161 -0.11 27.56 16.38
C GLU A 161 0.03 29.02 16.89
N ALA A 162 -0.04 29.97 15.97
CA ALA A 162 0.17 31.40 16.31
C ALA A 162 -1.09 32.10 16.81
N THR A 163 -2.26 31.52 16.56
CA THR A 163 -3.54 32.11 16.98
C THR A 163 -3.74 31.90 18.48
N ALA A 164 -3.80 33.00 19.23
CA ALA A 164 -4.14 32.93 20.65
C ALA A 164 -5.51 32.28 20.83
N ASP A 165 -5.71 31.60 21.93
CA ASP A 165 -6.96 30.95 22.33
C ASP A 165 -7.46 29.81 21.40
N HIS A 166 -6.67 29.43 20.39
CA HIS A 166 -7.05 28.41 19.38
C HIS A 166 -7.55 27.09 19.99
N TYR A 167 -7.04 26.75 21.16
CA TYR A 167 -7.34 25.47 21.82
C TYR A 167 -8.29 25.59 23.00
N ILE A 168 -8.82 26.77 23.30
CA ILE A 168 -9.77 26.96 24.42
C ILE A 168 -10.99 26.06 24.24
N GLY A 169 -11.34 25.36 25.31
CA GLY A 169 -12.48 24.45 25.36
C GLY A 169 -12.18 23.00 24.90
N LYS A 170 -11.07 22.79 24.19
CA LYS A 170 -10.57 21.44 23.89
C LYS A 170 -10.03 20.77 25.16
N ARG A 171 -9.75 19.47 25.06
CA ARG A 171 -9.18 18.71 26.18
C ARG A 171 -7.82 18.16 25.79
N VAL A 172 -6.86 18.24 26.71
CA VAL A 172 -5.62 17.52 26.67
C VAL A 172 -5.75 16.22 27.45
N TYR A 173 -5.16 15.13 26.93
CA TYR A 173 -5.02 13.85 27.63
C TYR A 173 -3.57 13.44 27.58
N PHE A 174 -2.98 13.15 28.73
CA PHE A 174 -1.61 12.64 28.80
C PHE A 174 -1.59 11.15 28.51
N THR A 175 -0.66 10.74 27.63
CA THR A 175 -0.52 9.36 27.18
C THR A 175 0.72 8.68 27.78
N SER A 176 1.56 9.44 28.49
CA SER A 176 2.72 8.94 29.24
C SER A 176 2.98 9.74 30.50
N GLY A 177 3.96 9.34 31.28
CA GLY A 177 4.38 10.01 32.51
C GLY A 177 3.45 9.78 33.70
N VAL A 178 3.66 10.57 34.76
CA VAL A 178 2.86 10.47 36.00
C VAL A 178 1.39 10.78 35.79
N LEU A 179 1.06 11.57 34.75
CA LEU A 179 -0.30 11.96 34.39
C LEU A 179 -0.94 11.03 33.35
N GLN A 180 -0.34 9.88 33.05
CA GLN A 180 -0.89 8.97 32.04
C GLN A 180 -2.38 8.67 32.32
N TYR A 181 -3.21 8.77 31.27
CA TYR A 181 -4.67 8.63 31.28
C TYR A 181 -5.44 9.78 31.97
N GLN A 182 -4.76 10.78 32.50
CA GLN A 182 -5.44 11.99 33.00
C GLN A 182 -5.74 12.96 31.85
N GLY A 183 -6.96 13.49 31.83
CA GLY A 183 -7.37 14.56 30.94
C GLY A 183 -7.69 15.84 31.68
N SER A 184 -7.47 16.98 31.05
CA SER A 184 -7.83 18.29 31.57
C SER A 184 -8.38 19.20 30.48
N LYS A 185 -9.24 20.16 30.82
CA LYS A 185 -9.75 21.15 29.89
C LYS A 185 -8.72 22.26 29.70
N ILE A 186 -8.50 22.66 28.44
CA ILE A 186 -7.66 23.81 28.10
C ILE A 186 -8.47 25.08 28.33
N THR A 187 -7.97 25.98 29.16
CA THR A 187 -8.62 27.24 29.54
C THR A 187 -7.97 28.47 28.89
N ASP A 188 -6.70 28.32 28.42
CA ASP A 188 -6.00 29.37 27.71
C ASP A 188 -4.89 28.75 26.83
N TYR A 189 -4.55 29.42 25.72
CA TYR A 189 -3.46 29.06 24.85
C TYR A 189 -2.81 30.30 24.24
N ALA A 190 -1.49 30.33 24.26
CA ALA A 190 -0.70 31.34 23.55
C ALA A 190 0.61 30.76 23.03
N LEU A 191 1.07 31.25 21.88
CA LEU A 191 2.41 30.97 21.41
C LEU A 191 3.43 31.84 22.19
N ASN A 192 4.34 31.19 22.93
CA ASN A 192 5.35 31.83 23.75
C ASN A 192 6.76 31.46 23.27
N SER A 193 7.48 32.37 22.66
CA SER A 193 8.86 32.15 22.18
C SER A 193 9.00 30.90 21.31
N GLY A 194 8.04 30.67 20.41
CA GLY A 194 8.03 29.53 19.50
C GLY A 194 7.53 28.19 20.12
N ARG A 195 7.01 28.24 21.35
CA ARG A 195 6.37 27.11 22.04
C ARG A 195 4.90 27.39 22.29
N GLY A 196 4.06 26.40 22.05
CA GLY A 196 2.65 26.48 22.48
C GLY A 196 2.59 26.35 24.00
N ARG A 197 2.09 27.39 24.67
CA ARG A 197 1.82 27.38 26.11
C ARG A 197 0.34 27.13 26.35
N PHE A 198 0.05 26.08 27.09
CA PHE A 198 -1.29 25.65 27.46
C PHE A 198 -1.54 25.92 28.94
N THR A 199 -2.61 26.64 29.25
CA THR A 199 -3.17 26.70 30.60
C THR A 199 -4.34 25.74 30.67
N VAL A 200 -4.40 24.93 31.71
CA VAL A 200 -5.36 23.85 31.86
C VAL A 200 -6.03 23.91 33.25
N GLU A 201 -7.18 23.25 33.41
CA GLU A 201 -7.73 22.99 34.75
C GLU A 201 -6.74 22.15 35.54
N THR A 202 -6.74 22.30 36.86
CA THR A 202 -5.72 21.73 37.75
C THR A 202 -5.54 20.21 37.56
N LEU A 203 -4.33 19.82 37.23
CA LEU A 203 -3.85 18.44 37.17
C LEU A 203 -3.46 17.95 38.57
N THR A 204 -3.39 16.64 38.76
CA THR A 204 -2.97 16.03 40.03
C THR A 204 -1.49 16.20 40.31
N ASP A 205 -0.68 16.39 39.26
CA ASP A 205 0.77 16.63 39.35
C ASP A 205 1.20 17.53 38.17
N ALA A 206 2.45 18.03 38.19
CA ALA A 206 3.03 18.75 37.08
C ALA A 206 3.56 17.73 36.04
N PRO A 207 3.25 17.90 34.73
CA PRO A 207 3.82 17.04 33.71
C PRO A 207 5.34 17.25 33.60
N SER A 208 6.05 16.17 33.32
CA SER A 208 7.51 16.17 33.15
C SER A 208 7.92 16.43 31.70
N ASN A 209 9.19 16.82 31.48
CA ASN A 209 9.73 16.93 30.13
C ASN A 209 9.58 15.61 29.37
N ALA A 210 9.21 15.71 28.11
CA ALA A 210 8.97 14.60 27.19
C ALA A 210 7.71 13.75 27.50
N ASP A 211 6.88 14.11 28.50
CA ASP A 211 5.58 13.46 28.68
C ASP A 211 4.72 13.68 27.43
N ALA A 212 4.20 12.60 26.87
CA ALA A 212 3.39 12.65 25.66
C ALA A 212 1.93 12.97 25.99
N PHE A 213 1.29 13.73 25.10
CA PHE A 213 -0.13 14.08 25.22
C PHE A 213 -0.82 14.13 23.85
N ILE A 214 -2.15 14.11 23.87
CA ILE A 214 -3.03 14.36 22.74
C ILE A 214 -4.03 15.46 23.10
N ILE A 215 -4.43 16.27 22.11
CA ILE A 215 -5.52 17.27 22.22
C ILE A 215 -6.66 16.81 21.31
N VAL A 216 -7.87 16.81 21.84
CA VAL A 216 -9.11 16.43 21.15
C VAL A 216 -10.18 17.51 21.28
#